data_67669ec5c15f9bf6a90f35a186ce4425
#
_entry.id   67669ec5c15f9bf6a90f35a186ce4425
#
_cell.length_a   1.000
_cell.length_b   1.000
_cell.length_c   1.000
_cell.angle_alpha   90.00
_cell.angle_beta   90.00
_cell.angle_gamma   90.00
#
_symmetry.space_group_name_H-M   'P 1'
#
loop_
_entity.id
_entity.type
_entity.pdbx_description
1 polymer ?
#
loop_
_entity_poly.entity_id
_entity_poly.type
_entity_poly.pdbx_seq_one_letter_code
_entity_poly.pdbx_strand_id
1 'polypeptide(L)'
;MNKLKVLGVSALCGSLAAISAQAGEMVVKGGATATYTTKDNAVTGQPLGMATNLTFAGSGELDNGNSFTVNIAHDDQNSWSAADIGMTVAGVGTFTFDQGGGTGLDRLDDKMPTAWEEAYDAGLGSNIVTVAGAGGGTDIEWAVDSSMLPDGLSAYISWAPEADGAKVNDKATGGGDNGVGAGYDVVIEHGGLADGLNVFAGYSKITSDFGNDQEQYAIGGTYAMGAVTLGVQYSEDSLGRVGVDFYENLAYGVSFQVNDDLSLSYGSHKSEKNTGSGDASVELETTSLQMAYSMG
;
A
#
# COMPACT_ATOMS: atom_id res chain seq x y z
N MET A 1 -12.25 -25.26 6.44
CA MET A 1 -11.35 -24.09 6.35
C MET A 1 -10.96 -23.67 7.74
N ASN A 2 -9.75 -23.92 8.14
CA ASN A 2 -9.27 -23.42 9.42
C ASN A 2 -7.98 -22.65 9.16
N LYS A 3 -8.08 -21.32 9.09
CA LYS A 3 -6.92 -20.43 9.23
C LYS A 3 -6.79 -20.10 10.72
N LEU A 4 -5.76 -20.55 11.35
CA LEU A 4 -5.39 -20.07 12.67
C LEU A 4 -4.15 -19.22 12.49
N LYS A 5 -4.30 -17.91 12.61
CA LYS A 5 -3.18 -16.99 12.70
C LYS A 5 -2.91 -16.71 14.17
N VAL A 6 -1.72 -17.01 14.64
CA VAL A 6 -1.28 -16.67 15.99
C VAL A 6 -0.33 -15.50 15.88
N LEU A 7 -0.76 -14.34 16.38
CA LEU A 7 0.07 -13.16 16.53
C LEU A 7 0.97 -13.29 17.73
N GLY A 8 2.28 -13.23 17.48
CA GLY A 8 3.22 -12.82 18.50
C GLY A 8 3.85 -11.50 18.07
N VAL A 9 3.33 -10.38 18.51
CA VAL A 9 3.99 -9.09 18.31
C VAL A 9 4.94 -8.89 19.48
N SER A 10 6.23 -9.08 19.25
CA SER A 10 7.25 -8.57 20.15
C SER A 10 7.87 -7.33 19.50
N ALA A 11 7.42 -6.15 19.89
CA ALA A 11 8.05 -4.91 19.51
C ALA A 11 9.40 -4.79 20.23
N LEU A 12 10.49 -4.99 19.53
CA LEU A 12 11.82 -4.69 20.04
C LEU A 12 12.10 -3.22 19.79
N CYS A 13 11.75 -2.35 20.74
CA CYS A 13 12.13 -0.94 20.72
C CYS A 13 13.52 -0.80 21.33
N GLY A 14 14.55 -0.72 20.49
CA GLY A 14 15.87 -0.32 20.88
C GLY A 14 16.17 1.08 20.38
N SER A 15 16.25 2.10 21.25
CA SER A 15 16.76 3.40 20.88
C SER A 15 18.28 3.38 20.91
N LEU A 16 18.93 3.51 19.76
CA LEU A 16 20.36 3.81 19.70
C LEU A 16 20.52 5.32 19.81
N ALA A 17 20.99 5.81 20.96
CA ALA A 17 21.33 7.20 21.12
C ALA A 17 22.50 7.56 20.19
N ALA A 18 22.22 8.33 19.16
CA ALA A 18 23.25 8.86 18.28
C ALA A 18 24.05 9.94 18.98
N ILE A 19 25.36 9.85 18.87
CA ILE A 19 26.31 10.78 19.45
C ILE A 19 26.54 11.88 18.41
N SER A 20 26.00 13.04 18.63
CA SER A 20 26.48 14.39 18.31
C SER A 20 25.35 15.35 17.94
N ALA A 21 25.62 16.63 18.08
CA ALA A 21 24.71 17.76 18.18
C ALA A 21 23.89 18.11 16.91
N GLN A 22 23.69 17.21 15.98
CA GLN A 22 22.81 17.31 14.80
C GLN A 22 22.36 15.94 14.26
N ALA A 23 22.62 14.89 15.02
CA ALA A 23 22.20 13.56 14.63
C ALA A 23 20.72 13.36 14.98
N GLY A 24 19.91 13.12 13.99
CA GLY A 24 18.53 12.71 14.18
C GLY A 24 18.42 11.42 15.01
N GLU A 25 17.26 11.19 15.54
CA GLU A 25 16.95 9.96 16.28
C GLU A 25 16.90 8.77 15.30
N MET A 26 17.54 7.66 15.67
CA MET A 26 17.38 6.40 14.94
C MET A 26 16.61 5.41 15.82
N VAL A 27 15.55 4.88 15.27
CA VAL A 27 14.68 3.88 15.92
C VAL A 27 14.70 2.59 15.11
N VAL A 28 14.80 1.46 15.81
CA VAL A 28 14.62 0.15 15.19
C VAL A 28 13.26 -0.40 15.61
N LYS A 29 12.43 -0.74 14.63
CA LYS A 29 11.12 -1.36 14.83
C LYS A 29 11.09 -2.70 14.12
N GLY A 30 10.34 -3.65 14.66
CA GLY A 30 10.20 -4.95 14.00
C GLY A 30 9.13 -5.80 14.63
N GLY A 31 8.73 -6.82 13.90
CA GLY A 31 7.71 -7.76 14.31
C GLY A 31 7.95 -9.13 13.70
N ALA A 32 7.26 -10.12 14.24
CA ALA A 32 7.20 -11.45 13.66
C ALA A 32 5.77 -11.98 13.76
N THR A 33 5.29 -12.58 12.68
CA THR A 33 3.97 -13.21 12.60
C THR A 33 4.12 -14.67 12.23
N ALA A 34 3.56 -15.58 13.05
CA ALA A 34 3.48 -16.98 12.70
C ALA A 34 2.10 -17.32 12.13
N THR A 35 2.06 -18.06 11.04
CA THR A 35 0.82 -18.47 10.39
C THR A 35 0.71 -19.98 10.29
N TYR A 36 -0.53 -20.47 10.37
CA TYR A 36 -0.88 -21.82 10.01
C TYR A 36 -1.98 -21.78 8.95
N THR A 37 -1.70 -22.33 7.77
CA THR A 37 -2.60 -22.25 6.62
C THR A 37 -2.94 -23.64 6.11
N THR A 38 -4.22 -23.91 5.86
CA THR A 38 -4.69 -25.09 5.14
C THR A 38 -5.48 -24.69 3.92
N LYS A 39 -5.40 -25.48 2.86
CA LYS A 39 -6.15 -25.28 1.61
C LYS A 39 -7.07 -26.47 1.38
N ASP A 40 -8.32 -26.18 1.05
CA ASP A 40 -9.26 -27.20 0.60
C ASP A 40 -8.98 -27.55 -0.86
N ASN A 41 -9.12 -28.83 -1.21
CA ASN A 41 -8.96 -29.36 -2.58
C ASN A 41 -7.59 -29.12 -3.23
N ALA A 42 -6.55 -28.84 -2.43
CA ALA A 42 -5.19 -28.66 -2.91
C ALA A 42 -4.19 -29.25 -1.91
N VAL A 43 -3.00 -29.57 -2.40
CA VAL A 43 -1.88 -29.94 -1.51
C VAL A 43 -1.43 -28.68 -0.78
N THR A 44 -1.55 -28.69 0.54
CA THR A 44 -1.18 -27.52 1.37
C THR A 44 0.34 -27.31 1.40
N GLY A 45 1.14 -28.35 1.26
CA GLY A 45 2.60 -28.28 1.43
C GLY A 45 2.97 -28.03 2.90
N GLN A 46 3.90 -27.11 3.17
CA GLN A 46 4.25 -26.71 4.52
C GLN A 46 3.19 -25.73 5.07
N PRO A 47 2.40 -26.13 6.09
CA PRO A 47 1.34 -25.28 6.61
C PRO A 47 1.80 -24.16 7.53
N LEU A 48 3.02 -24.28 8.07
CA LEU A 48 3.58 -23.27 8.98
C LEU A 48 4.35 -22.22 8.19
N GLY A 49 3.96 -20.98 8.35
CA GLY A 49 4.64 -19.82 7.79
C GLY A 49 5.09 -18.86 8.88
N MET A 50 6.02 -18.00 8.56
CA MET A 50 6.45 -16.90 9.39
C MET A 50 6.76 -15.69 8.51
N ALA A 51 6.14 -14.56 8.82
CA ALA A 51 6.53 -13.27 8.31
C ALA A 51 7.33 -12.53 9.39
N THR A 52 8.35 -11.81 8.96
CA THR A 52 9.19 -10.99 9.85
C THR A 52 9.46 -9.66 9.18
N ASN A 53 9.46 -8.59 9.95
CA ASN A 53 9.88 -7.29 9.46
C ASN A 53 10.84 -6.61 10.42
N LEU A 54 11.71 -5.79 9.88
CA LEU A 54 12.65 -4.97 10.62
C LEU A 54 12.84 -3.65 9.86
N THR A 55 12.54 -2.54 10.52
CA THR A 55 12.71 -1.20 9.95
C THR A 55 13.68 -0.38 10.79
N PHE A 56 14.66 0.21 10.13
CA PHE A 56 15.52 1.25 10.67
C PHE A 56 14.94 2.59 10.23
N ALA A 57 14.44 3.38 11.17
CA ALA A 57 13.88 4.68 10.92
C ALA A 57 14.76 5.76 11.53
N GLY A 58 15.15 6.74 10.73
CA GLY A 58 15.91 7.91 11.18
C GLY A 58 15.15 9.20 10.86
N SER A 59 15.30 10.21 11.69
CA SER A 59 14.74 11.53 11.45
C SER A 59 15.62 12.62 12.05
N GLY A 60 15.51 13.83 11.52
CA GLY A 60 16.25 14.99 12.05
C GLY A 60 15.79 16.28 11.41
N GLU A 61 16.44 17.36 11.79
CA GLU A 61 16.22 18.71 11.28
C GLU A 61 17.52 19.26 10.67
N LEU A 62 17.39 19.91 9.54
CA LEU A 62 18.48 20.60 8.87
C LEU A 62 18.64 22.03 9.43
N ASP A 63 19.81 22.64 9.25
CA ASP A 63 20.12 24.01 9.75
C ASP A 63 19.15 25.07 9.20
N ASN A 64 18.47 24.82 8.11
CA ASN A 64 17.48 25.70 7.51
C ASN A 64 16.05 25.50 8.04
N GLY A 65 15.86 24.62 9.03
CA GLY A 65 14.57 24.33 9.65
C GLY A 65 13.71 23.29 8.89
N ASN A 66 14.21 22.72 7.81
CA ASN A 66 13.53 21.61 7.14
C ASN A 66 13.80 20.30 7.91
N SER A 67 12.80 19.44 7.99
CA SER A 67 12.98 18.11 8.57
C SER A 67 13.21 17.05 7.48
N PHE A 68 13.88 15.97 7.87
CA PHE A 68 14.10 14.82 7.01
C PHE A 68 13.76 13.52 7.74
N THR A 69 13.43 12.50 6.96
CA THR A 69 13.24 11.12 7.42
C THR A 69 13.98 10.16 6.50
N VAL A 70 14.41 9.03 7.05
CA VAL A 70 14.98 7.91 6.29
C VAL A 70 14.41 6.63 6.87
N ASN A 71 13.85 5.77 6.05
CA ASN A 71 13.44 4.43 6.44
C ASN A 71 14.13 3.40 5.55
N ILE A 72 14.55 2.29 6.16
CA ILE A 72 15.09 1.13 5.47
C ILE A 72 14.43 -0.09 6.09
N ALA A 73 13.68 -0.82 5.30
CA ALA A 73 12.93 -1.98 5.74
C ALA A 73 13.51 -3.28 5.16
N HIS A 74 13.46 -4.29 5.98
CA HIS A 74 13.73 -5.69 5.62
C HIS A 74 12.47 -6.48 5.96
N ASP A 75 11.98 -7.24 5.01
CA ASP A 75 10.78 -8.03 5.16
C ASP A 75 11.05 -9.49 4.78
N ASP A 76 10.60 -10.40 5.62
CA ASP A 76 10.76 -11.85 5.47
C ASP A 76 12.23 -12.28 5.26
N GLN A 77 12.49 -13.06 4.22
CA GLN A 77 13.81 -13.54 3.85
C GLN A 77 14.49 -12.68 2.77
N ASN A 78 13.85 -11.55 2.40
CA ASN A 78 14.43 -10.63 1.45
C ASN A 78 15.55 -9.83 2.11
N SER A 79 16.66 -9.66 1.42
CA SER A 79 17.78 -8.88 1.93
C SER A 79 17.45 -7.39 2.05
N TRP A 80 16.44 -6.92 1.35
CA TRP A 80 15.95 -5.56 1.34
C TRP A 80 14.55 -5.52 0.70
N SER A 81 13.57 -4.94 1.39
CA SER A 81 12.20 -4.84 0.90
C SER A 81 11.84 -3.44 0.44
N ALA A 82 12.17 -2.43 1.23
CA ALA A 82 11.82 -1.05 0.94
C ALA A 82 12.84 -0.07 1.53
N ALA A 83 12.95 1.10 0.93
CA ALA A 83 13.63 2.24 1.53
C ALA A 83 13.02 3.55 1.02
N ASP A 84 12.96 4.55 1.89
CA ASP A 84 12.54 5.89 1.54
C ASP A 84 13.41 6.96 2.20
N ILE A 85 13.46 8.13 1.57
CA ILE A 85 14.05 9.35 2.12
C ILE A 85 13.03 10.47 1.95
N GLY A 86 12.53 11.01 3.05
CA GLY A 86 11.61 12.13 3.07
C GLY A 86 12.28 13.44 3.46
N MET A 87 11.84 14.53 2.86
CA MET A 87 12.21 15.89 3.25
C MET A 87 10.98 16.76 3.33
N THR A 88 10.69 17.30 4.50
CA THR A 88 9.58 18.22 4.73
C THR A 88 10.04 19.66 4.69
N VAL A 89 9.41 20.44 3.82
CA VAL A 89 9.63 21.89 3.68
C VAL A 89 8.37 22.60 4.17
N ALA A 90 8.52 23.41 5.21
CA ALA A 90 7.40 24.10 5.84
C ALA A 90 6.61 24.96 4.84
N GLY A 91 5.29 24.82 4.84
CA GLY A 91 4.38 25.53 3.95
C GLY A 91 4.40 25.08 2.48
N VAL A 92 5.16 24.03 2.14
CA VAL A 92 5.22 23.43 0.80
C VAL A 92 4.74 21.98 0.83
N GLY A 93 5.22 21.18 1.81
CA GLY A 93 4.88 19.78 1.95
C GLY A 93 6.10 18.88 2.08
N THR A 94 5.85 17.59 1.93
CA THR A 94 6.89 16.56 2.05
C THR A 94 7.18 15.97 0.66
N PHE A 95 8.45 15.92 0.32
CA PHE A 95 8.97 15.22 -0.84
C PHE A 95 9.58 13.90 -0.36
N THR A 96 9.12 12.80 -0.91
CA THR A 96 9.61 11.46 -0.58
C THR A 96 10.19 10.83 -1.84
N PHE A 97 11.46 10.42 -1.78
CA PHE A 97 12.03 9.48 -2.73
C PHE A 97 11.80 8.08 -2.16
N ASP A 98 11.03 7.28 -2.86
CA ASP A 98 10.62 5.94 -2.43
C ASP A 98 11.14 4.84 -3.35
N GLN A 99 11.46 3.70 -2.75
CA GLN A 99 11.77 2.44 -3.41
C GLN A 99 11.03 1.28 -2.74
N GLY A 100 9.77 1.49 -2.35
CA GLY A 100 9.07 0.49 -1.57
C GLY A 100 7.64 0.21 -2.02
N GLY A 101 7.00 1.21 -2.58
CA GLY A 101 5.55 1.26 -2.74
C GLY A 101 4.86 1.96 -1.57
N GLY A 102 3.55 2.17 -1.68
CA GLY A 102 2.74 2.90 -0.70
C GLY A 102 2.65 4.41 -0.97
N THR A 103 3.27 4.89 -2.05
CA THR A 103 3.14 6.26 -2.58
C THR A 103 2.17 6.30 -3.76
N GLY A 104 1.83 7.49 -4.22
CA GLY A 104 0.94 7.66 -5.36
C GLY A 104 -0.38 6.90 -5.25
N LEU A 105 -0.78 6.25 -6.32
CA LEU A 105 -2.02 5.46 -6.37
C LEU A 105 -1.96 4.20 -5.49
N ASP A 106 -0.78 3.63 -5.28
CA ASP A 106 -0.55 2.44 -4.45
C ASP A 106 -1.04 2.63 -3.00
N ARG A 107 -1.06 3.87 -2.49
CA ARG A 107 -1.63 4.17 -1.16
C ARG A 107 -3.11 3.84 -0.99
N LEU A 108 -3.82 3.57 -2.10
CA LEU A 108 -5.25 3.26 -2.11
C LEU A 108 -5.55 1.75 -2.14
N ASP A 109 -4.54 0.87 -2.23
CA ASP A 109 -4.76 -0.57 -2.28
C ASP A 109 -5.28 -1.14 -0.95
N ASP A 110 -4.82 -0.62 0.19
CA ASP A 110 -5.11 -1.09 1.54
C ASP A 110 -6.14 -0.22 2.29
N LYS A 111 -7.17 0.29 1.59
CA LYS A 111 -8.16 1.19 2.23
C LYS A 111 -9.36 0.47 2.84
N MET A 112 -9.56 -0.81 2.57
CA MET A 112 -10.76 -1.49 3.08
C MET A 112 -10.62 -1.84 4.57
N PRO A 113 -11.67 -1.58 5.37
CA PRO A 113 -11.63 -1.89 6.79
C PRO A 113 -11.53 -3.39 7.05
N THR A 114 -10.52 -3.78 7.79
CA THR A 114 -10.21 -5.17 8.11
C THR A 114 -9.75 -5.33 9.56
N ALA A 115 -9.84 -6.53 10.10
CA ALA A 115 -9.28 -6.88 11.41
C ALA A 115 -7.80 -7.31 11.33
N TRP A 116 -7.34 -7.69 10.14
CA TRP A 116 -5.99 -8.20 9.95
C TRP A 116 -5.39 -7.79 8.60
N GLU A 117 -5.89 -8.33 7.50
CA GLU A 117 -5.45 -8.13 6.13
C GLU A 117 -6.65 -7.97 5.22
N GLU A 118 -6.48 -7.32 4.09
CA GLU A 118 -7.52 -7.20 3.08
C GLU A 118 -7.94 -8.58 2.54
N ALA A 119 -9.15 -8.67 1.98
CA ALA A 119 -9.68 -9.94 1.50
C ALA A 119 -8.81 -10.53 0.37
N TYR A 120 -8.19 -9.71 -0.46
CA TYR A 120 -7.33 -10.15 -1.55
C TYR A 120 -5.99 -10.70 -1.06
N ASP A 121 -5.47 -10.19 0.05
CA ASP A 121 -4.17 -10.57 0.61
C ASP A 121 -4.26 -11.61 1.73
N ALA A 122 -5.43 -12.20 1.94
CA ALA A 122 -5.65 -13.20 2.98
C ALA A 122 -4.83 -14.50 2.80
N GLY A 123 -3.72 -14.47 2.10
CA GLY A 123 -2.70 -15.52 2.02
C GLY A 123 -3.04 -16.72 1.15
N LEU A 124 -3.90 -16.57 0.16
CA LEU A 124 -4.30 -17.68 -0.72
C LEU A 124 -3.80 -17.58 -2.16
N GLY A 125 -3.04 -16.52 -2.50
CA GLY A 125 -2.58 -16.28 -3.86
C GLY A 125 -3.77 -16.17 -4.81
N SER A 126 -4.61 -15.19 -4.58
CA SER A 126 -5.91 -15.06 -5.25
C SER A 126 -5.81 -14.63 -6.71
N ASN A 127 -4.66 -14.05 -7.11
CA ASN A 127 -4.48 -13.34 -8.40
C ASN A 127 -5.50 -12.19 -8.60
N ILE A 128 -6.03 -11.65 -7.52
CA ILE A 128 -6.82 -10.42 -7.56
C ILE A 128 -5.89 -9.27 -7.92
N VAL A 129 -6.36 -8.36 -8.75
CA VAL A 129 -5.62 -7.17 -9.14
C VAL A 129 -5.98 -6.02 -8.21
N THR A 130 -4.98 -5.30 -7.73
CA THR A 130 -5.12 -4.07 -6.96
C THR A 130 -4.52 -2.90 -7.74
N VAL A 131 -4.76 -1.69 -7.29
CA VAL A 131 -4.12 -0.52 -7.86
C VAL A 131 -2.70 -0.38 -7.34
N ALA A 132 -1.78 -0.02 -8.21
CA ALA A 132 -0.39 0.26 -7.85
C ALA A 132 0.10 1.59 -8.46
N GLY A 133 -0.29 1.89 -9.69
CA GLY A 133 0.13 3.10 -10.36
C GLY A 133 1.65 3.20 -10.56
N ALA A 134 2.12 4.42 -10.72
CA ALA A 134 3.54 4.74 -10.75
C ALA A 134 4.19 4.64 -9.36
N GLY A 135 3.41 4.86 -8.30
CA GLY A 135 3.85 4.79 -6.90
C GLY A 135 4.05 3.38 -6.35
N GLY A 136 3.71 2.33 -7.09
CA GLY A 136 3.99 0.93 -6.73
C GLY A 136 5.46 0.52 -6.88
N GLY A 137 6.37 1.41 -7.27
CA GLY A 137 7.78 1.13 -7.53
C GLY A 137 8.71 2.20 -6.98
N THR A 138 9.71 2.58 -7.79
CA THR A 138 10.64 3.69 -7.46
C THR A 138 10.10 4.99 -8.00
N ASP A 139 9.76 5.93 -7.10
CA ASP A 139 9.18 7.21 -7.48
C ASP A 139 9.63 8.37 -6.57
N ILE A 140 9.18 9.56 -6.91
CA ILE A 140 9.25 10.76 -6.07
C ILE A 140 7.82 11.25 -5.86
N GLU A 141 7.38 11.25 -4.61
CA GLU A 141 6.09 11.80 -4.23
C GLU A 141 6.20 13.17 -3.59
N TRP A 142 5.29 14.06 -3.92
CA TRP A 142 5.01 15.28 -3.19
C TRP A 142 3.68 15.18 -2.47
N ALA A 143 3.72 15.06 -1.15
CA ALA A 143 2.56 15.24 -0.28
C ALA A 143 2.40 16.74 -0.01
N VAL A 144 1.33 17.34 -0.50
CA VAL A 144 1.08 18.78 -0.45
C VAL A 144 0.82 19.22 0.99
N ASP A 145 1.44 20.34 1.40
CA ASP A 145 1.23 20.89 2.74
C ASP A 145 -0.26 21.26 2.96
N SER A 146 -0.81 20.86 4.09
CA SER A 146 -2.23 21.08 4.41
C SER A 146 -2.62 22.56 4.43
N SER A 147 -1.68 23.48 4.67
CA SER A 147 -1.93 24.93 4.62
C SER A 147 -2.21 25.45 3.22
N MET A 148 -1.87 24.68 2.17
CA MET A 148 -2.16 24.99 0.76
C MET A 148 -3.51 24.43 0.30
N LEU A 149 -4.18 23.64 1.12
CA LEU A 149 -5.38 22.89 0.77
C LEU A 149 -6.57 23.33 1.64
N PRO A 150 -7.81 23.13 1.16
CA PRO A 150 -8.99 23.23 2.01
C PRO A 150 -8.93 22.28 3.21
N ASP A 151 -9.58 22.66 4.31
CA ASP A 151 -9.64 21.85 5.52
C ASP A 151 -10.16 20.42 5.22
N GLY A 152 -9.48 19.42 5.74
CA GLY A 152 -9.80 18.01 5.57
C GLY A 152 -9.36 17.39 4.25
N LEU A 153 -8.82 18.18 3.30
CA LEU A 153 -8.29 17.68 2.05
C LEU A 153 -6.80 17.35 2.17
N SER A 154 -6.39 16.22 1.62
CA SER A 154 -5.00 15.83 1.37
C SER A 154 -4.80 15.59 -0.12
N ALA A 155 -3.63 15.91 -0.65
CA ALA A 155 -3.28 15.71 -2.05
C ALA A 155 -1.85 15.21 -2.18
N TYR A 156 -1.65 14.27 -3.09
CA TYR A 156 -0.38 13.59 -3.34
C TYR A 156 -0.14 13.54 -4.84
N ILE A 157 1.08 13.80 -5.25
CA ILE A 157 1.51 13.76 -6.66
C ILE A 157 2.80 12.96 -6.70
N SER A 158 2.79 11.83 -7.39
CA SER A 158 3.96 10.98 -7.59
C SER A 158 4.44 11.03 -9.04
N TRP A 159 5.72 10.86 -9.22
CA TRP A 159 6.35 10.75 -10.51
C TRP A 159 7.47 9.71 -10.47
N ALA A 160 7.37 8.72 -11.35
CA ALA A 160 8.42 7.74 -11.61
C ALA A 160 9.05 8.03 -12.97
N PRO A 161 10.38 8.21 -13.08
CA PRO A 161 11.03 8.39 -14.37
C PRO A 161 10.91 7.17 -15.27
N GLU A 162 10.80 5.98 -14.68
CA GLU A 162 10.52 4.70 -15.33
C GLU A 162 9.67 3.89 -14.34
N ALA A 163 8.41 3.64 -14.70
CA ALA A 163 7.42 3.04 -13.80
C ALA A 163 7.34 1.51 -13.98
N ASP A 164 8.50 0.86 -14.09
CA ASP A 164 8.62 -0.59 -14.29
C ASP A 164 8.71 -1.40 -12.98
N GLY A 165 8.61 -0.72 -11.85
CA GLY A 165 8.74 -1.32 -10.51
C GLY A 165 10.17 -1.67 -10.10
N ALA A 166 11.17 -1.36 -10.92
CA ALA A 166 12.55 -1.70 -10.62
C ALA A 166 13.11 -0.89 -9.45
N LYS A 167 13.85 -1.57 -8.57
CA LYS A 167 14.63 -0.97 -7.49
C LYS A 167 16.10 -1.13 -7.84
N VAL A 168 16.85 -0.03 -7.85
CA VAL A 168 18.27 -0.04 -8.26
C VAL A 168 19.17 0.56 -7.19
N ASN A 169 20.39 0.03 -7.09
CA ASN A 169 21.42 0.58 -6.23
C ASN A 169 21.94 1.92 -6.76
N ASP A 170 22.57 2.72 -5.89
CA ASP A 170 23.21 3.98 -6.26
C ASP A 170 24.13 3.81 -7.47
N LYS A 171 24.00 4.71 -8.44
CA LYS A 171 24.77 4.76 -9.68
C LYS A 171 24.67 3.52 -10.58
N ALA A 172 23.71 2.63 -10.28
CA ALA A 172 23.37 1.55 -11.17
C ALA A 172 22.23 1.97 -12.10
N THR A 173 22.16 1.37 -13.26
CA THR A 173 20.98 1.36 -14.10
C THR A 173 20.27 0.03 -13.89
N GLY A 174 19.04 0.07 -13.42
CA GLY A 174 18.21 -1.14 -13.25
C GLY A 174 17.35 -1.38 -14.45
N GLY A 175 16.76 -2.57 -14.46
CA GLY A 175 15.85 -2.96 -15.51
C GLY A 175 16.50 -3.09 -16.87
N GLY A 176 15.69 -3.23 -17.86
CA GLY A 176 16.01 -3.12 -19.27
C GLY A 176 14.99 -2.19 -19.91
N ASP A 177 15.08 -1.95 -21.17
CA ASP A 177 14.02 -1.34 -21.94
C ASP A 177 12.84 -2.33 -22.01
N ASN A 178 11.97 -2.25 -21.02
CA ASN A 178 10.77 -3.08 -20.91
C ASN A 178 9.58 -2.49 -21.69
N GLY A 179 9.83 -1.37 -22.37
CA GLY A 179 8.78 -0.58 -23.04
C GLY A 179 7.84 0.14 -22.08
N VAL A 180 8.24 0.27 -20.83
CA VAL A 180 7.54 1.07 -19.80
C VAL A 180 8.34 2.34 -19.60
N GLY A 181 7.71 3.48 -19.77
CA GLY A 181 8.34 4.78 -19.59
C GLY A 181 7.94 5.46 -18.29
N ALA A 182 7.96 6.78 -18.30
CA ALA A 182 7.62 7.56 -17.13
C ALA A 182 6.14 7.42 -16.75
N GLY A 183 5.89 7.42 -15.44
CA GLY A 183 4.56 7.43 -14.87
C GLY A 183 4.33 8.60 -13.92
N TYR A 184 3.06 8.95 -13.71
CA TYR A 184 2.66 9.90 -12.70
C TYR A 184 1.32 9.52 -12.08
N ASP A 185 1.17 9.82 -10.80
CA ASP A 185 -0.05 9.61 -10.04
C ASP A 185 -0.52 10.93 -9.43
N VAL A 186 -1.83 11.04 -9.29
CA VAL A 186 -2.47 12.08 -8.48
C VAL A 186 -3.50 11.42 -7.59
N VAL A 187 -3.40 11.65 -6.28
CA VAL A 187 -4.35 11.13 -5.29
C VAL A 187 -4.87 12.27 -4.43
N ILE A 188 -6.16 12.22 -4.15
CA ILE A 188 -6.83 13.12 -3.22
C ILE A 188 -7.60 12.30 -2.19
N GLU A 189 -7.55 12.74 -0.94
CA GLU A 189 -8.31 12.16 0.17
C GLU A 189 -9.01 13.29 0.93
N HIS A 190 -10.23 13.08 1.41
CA HIS A 190 -10.96 14.06 2.20
C HIS A 190 -11.66 13.42 3.40
N GLY A 191 -11.20 13.79 4.60
CA GLY A 191 -11.73 13.31 5.87
C GLY A 191 -12.68 14.26 6.59
N GLY A 192 -13.09 15.38 5.97
CA GLY A 192 -13.84 16.44 6.66
C GLY A 192 -15.27 16.66 6.14
N LEU A 193 -15.80 15.84 5.24
CA LEU A 193 -17.14 16.02 4.68
C LEU A 193 -18.26 15.70 5.66
N ALA A 194 -18.04 14.71 6.53
CA ALA A 194 -18.92 14.34 7.63
C ALA A 194 -18.12 13.59 8.69
N ASP A 195 -18.60 13.57 9.92
CA ASP A 195 -17.97 12.83 11.01
C ASP A 195 -17.84 11.34 10.63
N GLY A 196 -16.63 10.79 10.74
CA GLY A 196 -16.34 9.40 10.42
C GLY A 196 -16.26 9.06 8.94
N LEU A 197 -16.56 10.00 8.03
CA LEU A 197 -16.48 9.78 6.58
C LEU A 197 -15.11 10.18 6.05
N ASN A 198 -14.45 9.24 5.38
CA ASN A 198 -13.26 9.51 4.57
C ASN A 198 -13.55 9.06 3.14
N VAL A 199 -13.30 9.93 2.16
CA VAL A 199 -13.43 9.64 0.74
C VAL A 199 -12.09 9.84 0.05
N PHE A 200 -11.82 9.06 -0.98
CA PHE A 200 -10.58 9.13 -1.72
C PHE A 200 -10.79 8.86 -3.20
N ALA A 201 -9.92 9.42 -4.01
CA ALA A 201 -9.84 9.14 -5.44
C ALA A 201 -8.40 9.30 -5.91
N GLY A 202 -8.01 8.52 -6.89
CA GLY A 202 -6.70 8.60 -7.49
C GLY A 202 -6.70 8.21 -8.96
N TYR A 203 -5.69 8.69 -9.66
CA TYR A 203 -5.45 8.41 -11.08
C TYR A 203 -3.97 8.24 -11.30
N SER A 204 -3.61 7.25 -12.11
CA SER A 204 -2.26 6.99 -12.59
C SER A 204 -2.23 6.90 -14.10
N LYS A 205 -1.13 7.36 -14.67
CA LYS A 205 -0.81 7.14 -16.08
C LYS A 205 0.66 6.80 -16.24
N ILE A 206 0.93 5.68 -16.91
CA ILE A 206 2.26 5.18 -17.22
C ILE A 206 2.40 5.09 -18.73
N THR A 207 3.42 5.74 -19.28
CA THR A 207 3.68 5.72 -20.73
C THR A 207 4.22 4.36 -21.17
N SER A 208 3.87 3.93 -22.39
CA SER A 208 4.31 2.67 -22.96
C SER A 208 4.83 2.88 -24.37
N ASP A 209 5.97 2.24 -24.69
CA ASP A 209 6.56 2.27 -26.04
C ASP A 209 5.90 1.24 -26.97
N PHE A 210 5.16 0.28 -26.43
CA PHE A 210 4.65 -0.88 -27.18
C PHE A 210 3.13 -0.92 -27.35
N GLY A 211 2.43 0.17 -27.11
CA GLY A 211 0.99 0.17 -27.23
C GLY A 211 0.33 1.43 -26.73
N ASN A 212 -0.81 1.26 -26.09
CA ASN A 212 -1.46 2.35 -25.36
C ASN A 212 -0.79 2.53 -24.01
N ASP A 213 -0.81 3.74 -23.49
CA ASP A 213 -0.39 4.02 -22.11
C ASP A 213 -1.26 3.21 -21.14
N GLN A 214 -0.68 2.76 -20.04
CA GLN A 214 -1.44 2.18 -18.93
C GLN A 214 -2.09 3.31 -18.14
N GLU A 215 -3.37 3.16 -17.87
CA GLU A 215 -4.13 4.09 -17.04
C GLU A 215 -4.82 3.31 -15.93
N GLN A 216 -4.71 3.82 -14.69
CA GLN A 216 -5.38 3.25 -13.53
C GLN A 216 -6.13 4.36 -12.80
N TYR A 217 -7.28 4.04 -12.23
CA TYR A 217 -7.95 4.92 -11.30
C TYR A 217 -8.65 4.14 -10.19
N ALA A 218 -8.77 4.78 -9.05
CA ALA A 218 -9.54 4.27 -7.93
C ALA A 218 -10.39 5.37 -7.32
N ILE A 219 -11.56 5.00 -6.85
CA ILE A 219 -12.45 5.86 -6.08
C ILE A 219 -13.10 5.04 -4.97
N GLY A 220 -13.18 5.60 -3.78
CA GLY A 220 -13.79 4.88 -2.67
C GLY A 220 -14.00 5.76 -1.45
N GLY A 221 -14.40 5.11 -0.38
CA GLY A 221 -14.52 5.76 0.91
C GLY A 221 -14.76 4.77 2.02
N THR A 222 -14.48 5.24 3.24
CA THR A 222 -14.76 4.53 4.48
C THR A 222 -15.64 5.36 5.37
N TYR A 223 -16.48 4.70 6.16
CA TYR A 223 -17.35 5.37 7.13
C TYR A 223 -17.32 4.67 8.48
N ALA A 224 -16.82 5.39 9.47
CA ALA A 224 -16.73 4.92 10.86
C ALA A 224 -17.96 5.36 11.66
N MET A 225 -18.66 4.40 12.26
CA MET A 225 -19.82 4.60 13.11
C MET A 225 -19.59 3.92 14.47
N GLY A 226 -18.97 4.64 15.40
CA GLY A 226 -18.61 4.06 16.69
C GLY A 226 -17.64 2.88 16.53
N ALA A 227 -18.08 1.68 16.89
CA ALA A 227 -17.26 0.47 16.80
C ALA A 227 -17.27 -0.20 15.42
N VAL A 228 -18.06 0.28 14.46
CA VAL A 228 -18.18 -0.29 13.11
C VAL A 228 -17.55 0.65 12.10
N THR A 229 -16.74 0.10 11.20
CA THR A 229 -16.26 0.82 10.01
C THR A 229 -16.68 0.05 8.76
N LEU A 230 -17.24 0.78 7.81
CA LEU A 230 -17.63 0.27 6.48
C LEU A 230 -16.70 0.88 5.43
N GLY A 231 -16.41 0.14 4.36
CA GLY A 231 -15.61 0.63 3.25
C GLY A 231 -16.09 0.06 1.91
N VAL A 232 -15.91 0.85 0.86
CA VAL A 232 -16.11 0.44 -0.53
C VAL A 232 -15.12 1.15 -1.42
N GLN A 233 -14.57 0.42 -2.38
CA GLN A 233 -13.66 0.95 -3.40
C GLN A 233 -13.97 0.31 -4.75
N TYR A 234 -13.99 1.12 -5.77
CA TYR A 234 -13.97 0.70 -7.17
C TYR A 234 -12.66 1.16 -7.80
N SER A 235 -12.05 0.31 -8.61
CA SER A 235 -10.87 0.67 -9.39
C SER A 235 -10.89 0.02 -10.76
N GLU A 236 -10.16 0.62 -11.69
CA GLU A 236 -9.93 0.09 -13.03
C GLU A 236 -8.45 0.19 -13.37
N ASP A 237 -7.91 -0.83 -14.01
CA ASP A 237 -6.54 -0.88 -14.51
C ASP A 237 -6.56 -1.29 -15.98
N SER A 238 -6.21 -0.37 -16.86
CA SER A 238 -5.95 -0.67 -18.26
C SER A 238 -4.51 -1.15 -18.40
N LEU A 239 -4.30 -2.34 -18.97
CA LEU A 239 -2.97 -2.94 -19.03
C LEU A 239 -2.00 -2.29 -20.04
N GLY A 240 -2.39 -1.21 -20.73
CA GLY A 240 -1.53 -0.50 -21.69
C GLY A 240 -1.07 -1.34 -22.88
N ARG A 241 -1.74 -2.48 -23.17
CA ARG A 241 -1.35 -3.38 -24.27
C ARG A 241 -2.16 -3.10 -25.52
N VAL A 242 -1.62 -3.56 -26.66
CA VAL A 242 -2.39 -3.61 -27.91
C VAL A 242 -3.51 -4.63 -27.74
N GLY A 243 -4.71 -4.14 -27.61
CA GLY A 243 -5.89 -4.89 -27.20
C GLY A 243 -6.51 -4.18 -25.98
N VAL A 244 -7.76 -4.40 -25.75
CA VAL A 244 -8.51 -3.63 -24.74
C VAL A 244 -8.64 -4.47 -23.46
N ASP A 245 -7.54 -5.02 -22.99
CA ASP A 245 -7.56 -5.75 -21.74
C ASP A 245 -7.48 -4.75 -20.59
N PHE A 246 -8.48 -4.77 -19.72
CA PHE A 246 -8.52 -3.98 -18.50
C PHE A 246 -9.14 -4.79 -17.37
N TYR A 247 -8.81 -4.42 -16.13
CA TYR A 247 -9.42 -4.98 -14.94
C TYR A 247 -10.39 -3.99 -14.33
N GLU A 248 -11.58 -4.46 -13.97
CA GLU A 248 -12.53 -3.76 -13.10
C GLU A 248 -12.53 -4.44 -11.75
N ASN A 249 -12.33 -3.67 -10.70
CA ASN A 249 -12.22 -4.18 -9.34
C ASN A 249 -13.26 -3.53 -8.45
N LEU A 250 -13.88 -4.34 -7.60
CA LEU A 250 -14.79 -3.89 -6.54
C LEU A 250 -14.36 -4.51 -5.23
N ALA A 251 -13.96 -3.69 -4.28
CA ALA A 251 -13.66 -4.10 -2.92
C ALA A 251 -14.66 -3.52 -1.94
N TYR A 252 -15.05 -4.28 -0.93
CA TYR A 252 -15.79 -3.77 0.23
C TYR A 252 -15.40 -4.51 1.48
N GLY A 253 -15.50 -3.81 2.60
CA GLY A 253 -15.15 -4.35 3.90
C GLY A 253 -16.03 -3.78 4.99
N VAL A 254 -16.17 -4.55 6.06
CA VAL A 254 -16.72 -4.11 7.31
C VAL A 254 -15.85 -4.62 8.45
N SER A 255 -15.42 -3.74 9.34
CA SER A 255 -14.77 -4.12 10.59
C SER A 255 -15.60 -3.72 11.78
N PHE A 256 -15.51 -4.51 12.86
CA PHE A 256 -16.20 -4.29 14.11
C PHE A 256 -15.23 -4.48 15.27
N GLN A 257 -14.99 -3.41 16.02
CA GLN A 257 -14.22 -3.44 17.27
C GLN A 257 -15.14 -3.90 18.40
N VAL A 258 -15.00 -5.14 18.81
CA VAL A 258 -15.82 -5.76 19.86
C VAL A 258 -15.49 -5.16 21.23
N ASN A 259 -14.19 -5.00 21.50
CA ASN A 259 -13.61 -4.34 22.68
C ASN A 259 -12.16 -3.95 22.34
N ASP A 260 -11.42 -3.44 23.33
CA ASP A 260 -10.04 -2.96 23.13
C ASP A 260 -9.08 -4.02 22.58
N ASP A 261 -9.34 -5.29 22.83
CA ASP A 261 -8.46 -6.41 22.48
C ASP A 261 -8.98 -7.24 21.29
N LEU A 262 -10.26 -7.11 20.91
CA LEU A 262 -10.88 -7.99 19.92
C LEU A 262 -11.54 -7.22 18.80
N SER A 263 -11.15 -7.51 17.58
CA SER A 263 -11.77 -7.03 16.35
C SER A 263 -12.19 -8.16 15.43
N LEU A 264 -13.25 -7.92 14.69
CA LEU A 264 -13.78 -8.83 13.67
C LEU A 264 -13.88 -8.06 12.35
N SER A 265 -13.73 -8.75 11.23
CA SER A 265 -14.03 -8.15 9.93
C SER A 265 -14.55 -9.17 8.93
N TYR A 266 -15.30 -8.65 7.98
CA TYR A 266 -15.67 -9.35 6.75
C TYR A 266 -15.33 -8.44 5.57
N GLY A 267 -14.68 -9.01 4.55
CA GLY A 267 -14.32 -8.30 3.33
C GLY A 267 -14.52 -9.15 2.10
N SER A 268 -14.71 -8.50 0.98
CA SER A 268 -14.71 -9.10 -0.34
C SER A 268 -13.94 -8.22 -1.30
N HIS A 269 -13.19 -8.84 -2.18
CA HIS A 269 -12.52 -8.20 -3.31
C HIS A 269 -12.79 -9.02 -4.57
N LYS A 270 -13.38 -8.38 -5.56
CA LYS A 270 -13.68 -8.93 -6.85
C LYS A 270 -12.83 -8.23 -7.91
N SER A 271 -12.25 -9.01 -8.80
CA SER A 271 -11.52 -8.50 -9.98
C SER A 271 -12.07 -9.19 -11.23
N GLU A 272 -12.50 -8.40 -12.21
CA GLU A 272 -13.00 -8.87 -13.50
C GLU A 272 -12.06 -8.40 -14.60
N LYS A 273 -11.47 -9.36 -15.32
CA LYS A 273 -10.66 -9.05 -16.49
C LYS A 273 -11.57 -9.01 -17.72
N ASN A 274 -11.68 -7.84 -18.32
CA ASN A 274 -12.33 -7.65 -19.61
C ASN A 274 -11.33 -7.80 -20.74
N THR A 275 -11.64 -8.66 -21.71
CA THR A 275 -10.87 -8.81 -22.93
C THR A 275 -11.62 -8.14 -24.08
N GLY A 276 -11.00 -7.17 -24.75
CA GLY A 276 -11.64 -6.39 -25.81
C GLY A 276 -11.95 -7.16 -27.11
N SER A 277 -11.63 -8.45 -27.16
CA SER A 277 -11.83 -9.32 -28.32
C SER A 277 -13.16 -10.06 -28.33
N GLY A 278 -14.02 -9.85 -27.34
CA GLY A 278 -15.30 -10.54 -27.22
C GLY A 278 -15.20 -11.95 -26.61
N ASP A 279 -14.04 -12.32 -26.08
CA ASP A 279 -13.87 -13.52 -25.26
C ASP A 279 -14.56 -13.32 -23.90
N ALA A 280 -14.90 -14.41 -23.24
CA ALA A 280 -15.54 -14.36 -21.94
C ALA A 280 -14.65 -13.64 -20.92
N SER A 281 -15.20 -12.70 -20.19
CA SER A 281 -14.52 -12.08 -19.04
C SER A 281 -14.17 -13.15 -18.02
N VAL A 282 -13.02 -12.98 -17.38
CA VAL A 282 -12.59 -13.83 -16.26
C VAL A 282 -12.80 -13.06 -14.97
N GLU A 283 -13.64 -13.61 -14.11
CA GLU A 283 -13.95 -13.04 -12.80
C GLU A 283 -13.26 -13.84 -11.70
N LEU A 284 -12.63 -13.15 -10.79
CA LEU A 284 -12.08 -13.69 -9.55
C LEU A 284 -12.68 -12.94 -8.38
N GLU A 285 -13.13 -13.66 -7.37
CA GLU A 285 -13.60 -13.06 -6.11
C GLU A 285 -12.97 -13.75 -4.93
N THR A 286 -12.53 -12.97 -3.97
CA THR A 286 -12.11 -13.45 -2.65
C THR A 286 -12.99 -12.85 -1.58
N THR A 287 -13.32 -13.65 -0.59
CA THR A 287 -14.02 -13.21 0.62
C THR A 287 -13.26 -13.67 1.85
N SER A 288 -13.21 -12.85 2.87
CA SER A 288 -12.56 -13.21 4.13
C SER A 288 -13.44 -12.87 5.33
N LEU A 289 -13.44 -13.75 6.31
CA LEU A 289 -13.96 -13.49 7.65
C LEU A 289 -12.78 -13.61 8.61
N GLN A 290 -12.48 -12.54 9.32
CA GLN A 290 -11.29 -12.45 10.15
C GLN A 290 -11.63 -12.07 11.58
N MET A 291 -10.74 -12.48 12.47
CA MET A 291 -10.75 -12.14 13.88
C MET A 291 -9.31 -11.86 14.32
N ALA A 292 -9.09 -10.70 14.90
CA ALA A 292 -7.82 -10.37 15.55
C ALA A 292 -8.03 -10.17 17.05
N TYR A 293 -7.13 -10.75 17.83
CA TYR A 293 -7.11 -10.62 19.28
C TYR A 293 -5.73 -10.18 19.74
N SER A 294 -5.67 -9.06 20.43
CA SER A 294 -4.43 -8.51 21.00
C SER A 294 -4.28 -8.95 22.45
N MET A 295 -3.09 -9.43 22.80
CA MET A 295 -2.74 -9.78 24.16
C MET A 295 -1.61 -8.86 24.59
N GLY A 296 -1.89 -7.91 25.47
CA GLY A 296 -1.11 -6.79 25.95
C GLY A 296 0.39 -6.85 25.99
#